data_b21eae1854364304ec5687a9a94145df
#
_entry.id   b21eae1854364304ec5687a9a94145df
#
_cell.length_a   1.000
_cell.length_b   1.000
_cell.length_c   1.000
_cell.angle_alpha   90.00
_cell.angle_beta   90.00
_cell.angle_gamma   90.00
#
_symmetry.space_group_name_H-M   'P 1'
#
loop_
_entity.id
_entity.type
_entity.pdbx_description
1 polymer ?
#
loop_
_entity_poly.entity_id
_entity_poly.type
_entity_poly.pdbx_seq_one_letter_code
_entity_poly.pdbx_strand_id
1 'polypeptide(L)'
;MKPASMMLVLALLAGAAQADEPAASAPAPSNSVAAPNPFDTVKMPGGVEYREIAIGSGSSAYPGSTVLVQYTGWLQNPDGSRGSKFDSSRDSGLPMTFVLGEGKVIRGWEMGLQGMKVGGKRRLIIPSALAYGAKGSSSIPPNSNLIFDVELVGVQ
;
A
#
# COMPACT_ATOMS: atom_id res chain seq x y z
N MET A 1 13.51 -65.09 -48.93
CA MET A 1 13.43 -64.61 -48.47
C MET A 1 13.22 -63.79 -47.79
N LYS A 2 13.15 -63.22 -47.16
CA LYS A 2 12.81 -62.57 -46.54
C LYS A 2 12.79 -61.63 -45.90
N PRO A 3 12.63 -61.30 -45.68
CA PRO A 3 12.53 -60.50 -45.06
C PRO A 3 12.39 -59.76 -44.36
N ALA A 4 12.21 -59.43 -43.95
CA ALA A 4 12.05 -58.76 -43.28
C ALA A 4 11.88 -57.96 -42.59
N SER A 5 11.72 -57.86 -42.32
CA SER A 5 11.42 -57.12 -41.73
C SER A 5 11.41 -56.35 -41.07
N MET A 6 11.49 -56.09 -40.84
CA MET A 6 11.30 -55.42 -40.20
C MET A 6 11.15 -54.59 -39.60
N MET A 7 11.07 -54.28 -39.34
CA MET A 7 10.85 -53.55 -38.78
C MET A 7 10.62 -52.87 -38.05
N LEU A 8 10.60 -52.77 -37.71
CA LEU A 8 10.22 -52.16 -37.09
C LEU A 8 10.19 -51.43 -36.37
N VAL A 9 10.24 -51.26 -36.10
CA VAL A 9 10.09 -50.68 -35.37
C VAL A 9 10.13 -49.91 -34.78
N LEU A 10 10.19 -49.77 -34.78
CA LEU A 10 10.06 -49.08 -34.27
C LEU A 10 9.71 -48.33 -33.68
N ALA A 11 9.49 -48.16 -33.78
CA ALA A 11 9.04 -47.47 -33.27
C ALA A 11 8.90 -47.02 -32.46
N LEU A 12 8.95 -47.22 -32.23
CA LEU A 12 8.63 -46.78 -31.42
C LEU A 12 8.83 -46.07 -30.84
N LEU A 13 9.08 -45.95 -30.94
CA LEU A 13 9.15 -45.30 -30.40
C LEU A 13 8.91 -44.50 -30.04
N ALA A 14 8.77 -44.29 -30.37
CA ALA A 14 8.43 -43.48 -30.12
C ALA A 14 7.93 -43.06 -29.48
N GLY A 15 7.64 -43.11 -29.45
CA GLY A 15 6.92 -42.64 -28.81
C GLY A 15 6.99 -42.21 -27.86
N ALA A 16 7.16 -42.41 -27.61
CA ALA A 16 7.21 -42.10 -26.67
C ALA A 16 7.40 -40.96 -26.41
N ALA A 17 7.59 -40.74 -26.65
CA ALA A 17 7.80 -39.76 -26.41
C ALA A 17 7.07 -38.87 -26.12
N GLN A 18 6.79 -39.00 -26.16
CA GLN A 18 6.23 -38.24 -25.87
C GLN A 18 5.71 -37.88 -25.11
N ALA A 19 5.56 -37.99 -25.16
CA ALA A 19 4.84 -37.73 -24.55
C ALA A 19 4.96 -37.17 -23.53
N ASP A 20 5.20 -37.28 -23.28
CA ASP A 20 5.32 -36.92 -22.29
C ASP A 20 5.39 -35.79 -22.00
N GLU A 21 5.77 -35.42 -22.26
CA GLU A 21 5.95 -34.46 -21.98
C GLU A 21 5.18 -33.59 -21.63
N PRO A 22 4.67 -33.45 -21.97
CA PRO A 22 3.96 -32.43 -21.72
C PRO A 22 3.40 -32.43 -20.54
N ALA A 23 3.17 -33.31 -20.42
CA ALA A 23 2.53 -33.43 -19.41
C ALA A 23 2.83 -32.65 -18.38
N ALA A 24 3.74 -32.67 -18.33
CA ALA A 24 4.10 -32.12 -17.40
C ALA A 24 3.72 -30.87 -17.13
N SER A 25 3.27 -30.42 -17.90
CA SER A 25 3.02 -29.14 -17.73
C SER A 25 1.88 -28.86 -16.97
N ALA A 26 1.44 -29.66 -16.27
CA ALA A 26 0.46 -29.28 -15.36
C ALA A 26 1.00 -28.13 -14.58
N PRO A 27 0.42 -27.06 -14.63
CA PRO A 27 0.83 -25.99 -13.81
C PRO A 27 0.60 -26.43 -12.44
N ALA A 28 1.61 -26.45 -11.78
CA ALA A 28 1.50 -26.54 -10.38
C ALA A 28 0.55 -25.49 -9.93
N PRO A 29 -0.27 -25.79 -9.04
CA PRO A 29 -1.02 -24.76 -8.42
C PRO A 29 -0.01 -23.82 -7.84
N SER A 30 0.11 -22.78 -8.48
CA SER A 30 0.89 -21.76 -7.91
C SER A 30 0.09 -21.21 -6.77
N ASN A 31 0.35 -21.75 -5.68
CA ASN A 31 0.10 -21.03 -4.47
C ASN A 31 1.18 -19.98 -4.31
N SER A 32 1.52 -19.36 -5.37
CA SER A 32 2.26 -18.19 -5.17
C SER A 32 1.27 -17.20 -4.61
N VAL A 33 1.27 -17.13 -3.34
CA VAL A 33 0.83 -15.93 -2.70
C VAL A 33 1.76 -14.90 -3.30
N ALA A 34 1.28 -14.18 -4.24
CA ALA A 34 2.04 -13.09 -4.80
C ALA A 34 2.44 -12.24 -3.61
N ALA A 35 3.69 -11.86 -3.56
CA ALA A 35 4.13 -10.93 -2.55
C ALA A 35 3.19 -9.73 -2.60
N PRO A 36 2.73 -9.25 -1.45
CA PRO A 36 1.79 -8.16 -1.44
C PRO A 36 2.39 -6.98 -2.19
N ASN A 37 1.59 -6.43 -3.08
CA ASN A 37 2.00 -5.27 -3.84
C ASN A 37 2.11 -4.11 -2.84
N PRO A 38 3.26 -3.44 -2.77
CA PRO A 38 3.43 -2.35 -1.80
C PRO A 38 2.47 -1.20 -2.02
N PHE A 39 1.78 -1.18 -3.15
CA PHE A 39 0.78 -0.15 -3.44
C PHE A 39 -0.66 -0.58 -3.11
N ASP A 40 -0.84 -1.78 -2.53
CA ASP A 40 -2.15 -2.20 -2.08
C ASP A 40 -2.54 -1.45 -0.81
N THR A 41 -3.84 -1.42 -0.53
CA THR A 41 -4.33 -0.78 0.68
C THR A 41 -4.05 -1.68 1.88
N VAL A 42 -3.36 -1.13 2.86
CA VAL A 42 -3.04 -1.82 4.11
C VAL A 42 -3.99 -1.32 5.19
N LYS A 43 -4.61 -2.25 5.89
CA LYS A 43 -5.49 -1.92 7.00
C LYS A 43 -4.74 -2.06 8.31
N MET A 44 -4.88 -1.06 9.14
CA MET A 44 -4.24 -0.99 10.45
C MET A 44 -5.27 -1.12 11.57
N PRO A 45 -4.84 -1.48 12.78
CA PRO A 45 -5.74 -1.51 13.92
C PRO A 45 -6.44 -0.16 14.09
N GLY A 46 -7.67 -0.20 14.56
CA GLY A 46 -8.46 1.03 14.75
C GLY A 46 -9.16 1.51 13.50
N GLY A 47 -8.94 0.87 12.36
CA GLY A 47 -9.64 1.20 11.12
C GLY A 47 -8.93 2.21 10.23
N VAL A 48 -7.70 2.58 10.57
CA VAL A 48 -6.88 3.40 9.67
C VAL A 48 -6.47 2.53 8.49
N GLU A 49 -6.57 3.08 7.29
CA GLU A 49 -6.07 2.42 6.10
C GLU A 49 -5.04 3.32 5.44
N TYR A 50 -4.02 2.72 4.85
CA TYR A 50 -3.09 3.50 4.05
C TYR A 50 -2.73 2.78 2.76
N ARG A 51 -2.27 3.57 1.80
CA ARG A 51 -1.77 3.06 0.53
C ARG A 51 -0.59 3.91 0.11
N GLU A 52 0.49 3.25 -0.28
CA GLU A 52 1.63 3.97 -0.82
C GLU A 52 1.26 4.53 -2.19
N ILE A 53 1.59 5.78 -2.42
CA ILE A 53 1.46 6.42 -3.74
C ILE A 53 2.83 6.40 -4.39
N ALA A 54 3.87 6.60 -3.59
CA ALA A 54 5.26 6.53 -4.03
C ALA A 54 6.10 6.09 -2.83
N ILE A 55 7.04 5.21 -3.07
CA ILE A 55 7.92 4.71 -2.02
C ILE A 55 9.19 5.56 -2.04
N GLY A 56 9.53 6.14 -0.88
CA GLY A 56 10.74 6.91 -0.73
C GLY A 56 11.97 6.03 -0.58
N SER A 57 13.13 6.63 -0.73
CA SER A 57 14.42 5.95 -0.59
C SER A 57 15.26 6.49 0.57
N GLY A 58 14.78 7.53 1.25
CA GLY A 58 15.52 8.13 2.35
C GLY A 58 15.27 7.46 3.69
N SER A 59 15.58 8.19 4.76
CA SER A 59 15.41 7.69 6.13
C SER A 59 13.96 7.39 6.44
N SER A 60 13.74 6.40 7.28
CA SER A 60 12.39 5.99 7.69
C SER A 60 11.95 6.75 8.95
N ALA A 61 10.66 7.02 9.02
CA ALA A 61 10.08 7.68 10.17
C ALA A 61 9.68 6.64 11.22
N TYR A 62 10.14 6.83 12.42
CA TYR A 62 9.81 5.98 13.58
C TYR A 62 9.36 6.86 14.76
N PRO A 63 8.69 6.29 15.75
CA PRO A 63 8.35 7.04 16.96
C PRO A 63 9.60 7.66 17.54
N GLY A 64 9.54 8.94 17.86
CA GLY A 64 10.67 9.72 18.37
C GLY A 64 11.39 10.52 17.29
N SER A 65 11.14 10.24 16.01
CA SER A 65 11.76 11.02 14.94
C SER A 65 11.05 12.36 14.76
N THR A 66 11.80 13.41 14.49
CA THR A 66 11.23 14.67 14.04
C THR A 66 11.00 14.55 12.54
N VAL A 67 9.76 14.70 12.11
CA VAL A 67 9.38 14.54 10.71
C VAL A 67 8.90 15.85 10.11
N LEU A 68 9.22 16.05 8.85
CA LEU A 68 8.75 17.18 8.05
C LEU A 68 7.87 16.60 6.97
N VAL A 69 6.58 17.00 6.95
CA VAL A 69 5.62 16.48 6.00
C VAL A 69 4.89 17.59 5.25
N GLN A 70 4.67 17.36 3.97
CA GLN A 70 3.69 18.11 3.20
C GLN A 70 2.41 17.28 3.14
N TYR A 71 1.26 17.91 3.27
CA TYR A 71 0.00 17.19 3.26
C TYR A 71 -1.14 17.99 2.64
N THR A 72 -2.15 17.29 2.21
CA THR A 72 -3.46 17.85 1.87
C THR A 72 -4.51 16.92 2.45
N GLY A 73 -5.51 17.48 3.09
CA GLY A 73 -6.59 16.73 3.73
C GLY A 73 -7.95 17.06 3.15
N TRP A 74 -8.77 16.05 3.02
CA TRP A 74 -10.14 16.14 2.54
C TRP A 74 -11.08 15.38 3.48
N LEU A 75 -12.32 15.82 3.54
CA LEU A 75 -13.37 15.04 4.16
C LEU A 75 -13.63 13.81 3.26
N GLN A 76 -13.95 12.67 3.85
CA GLN A 76 -14.33 11.50 3.08
C GLN A 76 -15.83 11.51 2.85
N ASN A 77 -16.25 11.35 1.61
CA ASN A 77 -17.65 11.20 1.25
C ASN A 77 -18.15 9.80 1.63
N PRO A 78 -19.49 9.61 1.77
CA PRO A 78 -20.05 8.29 2.09
C PRO A 78 -19.66 7.20 1.09
N ASP A 79 -19.36 7.54 -0.16
CA ASP A 79 -18.95 6.57 -1.18
C ASP A 79 -17.44 6.27 -1.12
N GLY A 80 -16.73 6.84 -0.14
CA GLY A 80 -15.31 6.63 0.04
C GLY A 80 -14.42 7.59 -0.74
N SER A 81 -14.99 8.44 -1.57
CA SER A 81 -14.22 9.38 -2.37
C SER A 81 -13.79 10.61 -1.56
N ARG A 82 -12.89 11.40 -2.12
CA ARG A 82 -12.46 12.66 -1.51
C ARG A 82 -13.56 13.70 -1.68
N GLY A 83 -13.94 14.30 -0.58
CA GLY A 83 -14.89 15.39 -0.54
C GLY A 83 -14.17 16.74 -0.50
N SER A 84 -14.68 17.65 0.34
CA SER A 84 -14.13 19.00 0.45
C SER A 84 -12.74 19.01 1.07
N LYS A 85 -11.81 19.75 0.49
CA LYS A 85 -10.49 19.99 1.08
C LYS A 85 -10.70 20.89 2.30
N PHE A 86 -10.12 20.52 3.41
CA PHE A 86 -10.23 21.33 4.64
C PHE A 86 -8.89 21.94 5.06
N ASP A 87 -7.77 21.40 4.62
CA ASP A 87 -6.46 21.94 5.00
C ASP A 87 -5.38 21.42 4.06
N SER A 88 -4.29 22.18 3.91
CA SER A 88 -3.11 21.76 3.18
C SER A 88 -1.90 22.60 3.58
N SER A 89 -0.79 21.95 3.86
CA SER A 89 0.49 22.64 4.08
C SER A 89 1.00 23.30 2.79
N ARG A 90 0.55 22.79 1.65
CA ARG A 90 0.99 23.33 0.35
C ARG A 90 0.40 24.72 0.08
N ASP A 91 -0.68 25.07 0.75
CA ASP A 91 -1.28 26.41 0.62
C ASP A 91 -0.36 27.49 1.21
N SER A 92 0.42 27.14 2.26
CA SER A 92 1.42 28.04 2.85
C SER A 92 2.81 27.82 2.26
N GLY A 93 3.04 26.70 1.59
CA GLY A 93 4.33 26.34 1.04
C GLY A 93 5.32 25.78 2.06
N LEU A 94 4.93 25.69 3.34
CA LEU A 94 5.81 25.23 4.41
C LEU A 94 5.39 23.85 4.91
N PRO A 95 6.34 22.91 5.04
CA PRO A 95 6.01 21.60 5.59
C PRO A 95 5.69 21.72 7.06
N MET A 96 4.84 20.84 7.53
CA MET A 96 4.54 20.71 8.95
C MET A 96 5.63 19.88 9.62
N THR A 97 6.15 20.35 10.74
CA THR A 97 7.21 19.68 11.50
C THR A 97 6.65 19.26 12.86
N PHE A 98 6.86 18.00 13.21
CA PHE A 98 6.46 17.50 14.54
C PHE A 98 7.25 16.25 14.89
N VAL A 99 7.22 15.85 16.17
CA VAL A 99 7.85 14.59 16.62
C VAL A 99 6.81 13.49 16.59
N LEU A 100 7.09 12.42 15.85
CA LEU A 100 6.19 11.29 15.72
C LEU A 100 6.12 10.51 17.03
N GLY A 101 4.91 10.18 17.47
CA GLY A 101 4.69 9.41 18.68
C GLY A 101 4.47 10.22 19.95
N GLU A 102 4.49 11.54 19.87
CA GLU A 102 4.29 12.41 21.03
C GLU A 102 2.84 12.91 21.20
N GLY A 103 1.92 12.47 20.34
CA GLY A 103 0.53 12.92 20.43
C GLY A 103 0.31 14.35 19.97
N LYS A 104 1.20 14.91 19.18
CA LYS A 104 1.10 16.29 18.68
C LYS A 104 0.16 16.39 17.49
N VAL A 105 -0.20 15.27 16.89
CA VAL A 105 -1.07 15.18 15.73
C VAL A 105 -2.14 14.13 16.00
N ILE A 106 -3.13 14.03 15.12
CA ILE A 106 -4.20 13.04 15.28
C ILE A 106 -3.63 11.63 15.26
N ARG A 107 -4.30 10.72 15.96
CA ARG A 107 -3.78 9.35 16.13
C ARG A 107 -3.61 8.63 14.81
N GLY A 108 -4.47 8.91 13.85
CA GLY A 108 -4.35 8.31 12.52
C GLY A 108 -3.02 8.65 11.85
N TRP A 109 -2.48 9.83 12.10
CA TRP A 109 -1.15 10.21 11.60
C TRP A 109 -0.04 9.53 12.37
N GLU A 110 -0.18 9.46 13.70
CA GLU A 110 0.81 8.78 14.55
C GLU A 110 1.00 7.33 14.11
N MET A 111 -0.07 6.70 13.67
CA MET A 111 -0.03 5.32 13.20
C MET A 111 0.39 5.23 11.74
N GLY A 112 -0.20 6.06 10.91
CA GLY A 112 -0.08 5.94 9.45
C GLY A 112 1.24 6.41 8.87
N LEU A 113 2.00 7.22 9.58
CA LEU A 113 3.29 7.73 9.10
C LEU A 113 4.46 6.84 9.49
N GLN A 114 4.27 5.91 10.41
CA GLN A 114 5.35 5.01 10.83
C GLN A 114 5.87 4.19 9.66
N GLY A 115 7.17 4.08 9.56
CA GLY A 115 7.82 3.30 8.52
C GLY A 115 7.88 3.99 7.15
N MET A 116 7.31 5.17 7.03
CA MET A 116 7.36 5.93 5.79
C MET A 116 8.78 6.47 5.57
N LYS A 117 9.25 6.45 4.33
CA LYS A 117 10.60 6.90 4.00
C LYS A 117 10.57 8.28 3.36
N VAL A 118 11.62 9.05 3.59
CA VAL A 118 11.78 10.37 2.97
C VAL A 118 11.72 10.23 1.45
N GLY A 119 10.93 11.08 0.83
CA GLY A 119 10.64 11.04 -0.60
C GLY A 119 9.39 10.23 -0.92
N GLY A 120 8.83 9.52 0.07
CA GLY A 120 7.61 8.74 -0.12
C GLY A 120 6.36 9.59 -0.03
N LYS A 121 5.31 9.09 -0.65
CA LYS A 121 3.97 9.65 -0.59
C LYS A 121 3.00 8.56 -0.21
N ARG A 122 2.12 8.86 0.72
CA ARG A 122 1.17 7.88 1.27
C ARG A 122 -0.19 8.52 1.40
N ARG A 123 -1.22 7.78 1.00
CA ARG A 123 -2.60 8.19 1.27
C ARG A 123 -3.06 7.52 2.54
N LEU A 124 -3.62 8.30 3.45
CA LEU A 124 -4.20 7.80 4.69
C LEU A 124 -5.71 7.99 4.66
N ILE A 125 -6.44 6.98 5.10
CA ILE A 125 -7.88 7.06 5.30
C ILE A 125 -8.08 6.84 6.79
N ILE A 126 -8.57 7.86 7.48
CA ILE A 126 -8.61 7.87 8.93
C ILE A 126 -10.05 8.00 9.41
N PRO A 127 -10.54 7.03 10.18
CA PRO A 127 -11.89 7.13 10.75
C PRO A 127 -11.92 8.24 11.78
N SER A 128 -13.09 8.83 11.97
CA SER A 128 -13.27 9.98 12.86
C SER A 128 -12.76 9.71 14.27
N ALA A 129 -12.89 8.49 14.77
CA ALA A 129 -12.44 8.13 16.11
C ALA A 129 -10.93 8.31 16.32
N LEU A 130 -10.14 8.26 15.25
CA LEU A 130 -8.69 8.47 15.30
C LEU A 130 -8.30 9.81 14.69
N ALA A 131 -9.28 10.69 14.48
CA ALA A 131 -9.09 12.05 13.98
C ALA A 131 -9.70 13.02 15.00
N TYR A 132 -10.73 13.73 14.62
CA TYR A 132 -11.34 14.77 15.47
C TYR A 132 -12.61 14.33 16.18
N GLY A 133 -13.05 13.09 15.95
CA GLY A 133 -14.14 12.45 16.68
C GLY A 133 -15.48 13.17 16.61
N ALA A 134 -16.24 13.01 17.68
CA ALA A 134 -17.57 13.59 17.77
C ALA A 134 -17.56 15.10 17.95
N LYS A 135 -16.43 15.68 18.30
CA LYS A 135 -16.34 17.14 18.47
C LYS A 135 -16.07 17.85 17.17
N GLY A 136 -15.35 17.20 16.26
CA GLY A 136 -14.89 17.83 15.03
C GLY A 136 -13.86 18.90 15.31
N SER A 137 -13.73 19.81 14.38
CA SER A 137 -12.82 20.95 14.42
C SER A 137 -13.50 22.08 13.64
N SER A 138 -12.90 23.28 13.63
CA SER A 138 -13.49 24.43 12.97
C SER A 138 -13.85 24.18 11.50
N SER A 139 -13.04 23.39 10.80
CA SER A 139 -13.26 23.07 9.38
C SER A 139 -13.72 21.64 9.16
N ILE A 140 -13.89 20.86 10.20
CA ILE A 140 -14.20 19.43 10.11
C ILE A 140 -15.45 19.16 10.94
N PRO A 141 -16.55 18.74 10.29
CA PRO A 141 -17.77 18.40 11.01
C PRO A 141 -17.57 17.23 11.97
N PRO A 142 -18.42 17.11 12.99
CA PRO A 142 -18.36 15.95 13.87
C PRO A 142 -18.49 14.63 13.12
N ASN A 143 -17.80 13.62 13.60
CA ASN A 143 -17.86 12.25 13.08
C ASN A 143 -17.44 12.13 11.61
N SER A 144 -16.50 12.96 11.18
CA SER A 144 -16.01 12.94 9.79
C SER A 144 -14.82 12.02 9.66
N ASN A 145 -14.86 11.11 8.71
CA ASN A 145 -13.70 10.37 8.27
C ASN A 145 -12.88 11.26 7.34
N LEU A 146 -11.59 11.11 7.38
CA LEU A 146 -10.67 11.99 6.66
C LEU A 146 -9.81 11.21 5.69
N ILE A 147 -9.43 11.87 4.60
CA ILE A 147 -8.44 11.36 3.65
C ILE A 147 -7.30 12.37 3.61
N PHE A 148 -6.08 11.88 3.77
CA PHE A 148 -4.88 12.71 3.64
C PHE A 148 -3.96 12.13 2.58
N ASP A 149 -3.41 12.98 1.75
CA ASP A 149 -2.22 12.65 0.97
C ASP A 149 -1.04 13.32 1.67
N VAL A 150 -0.10 12.53 2.14
CA VAL A 150 1.07 13.01 2.87
C VAL A 150 2.34 12.67 2.13
N GLU A 151 3.31 13.56 2.18
CA GLU A 151 4.63 13.35 1.61
C GLU A 151 5.65 13.61 2.70
N LEU A 152 6.52 12.65 2.95
CA LEU A 152 7.58 12.80 3.93
C LEU A 152 8.77 13.49 3.26
N VAL A 153 9.03 14.72 3.71
CA VAL A 153 10.06 15.58 3.12
C VAL A 153 11.39 15.42 3.83
N GLY A 154 11.35 15.14 5.13
CA GLY A 154 12.55 14.99 5.91
C GLY A 154 12.31 14.27 7.22
N VAL A 155 13.39 13.68 7.75
CA VAL A 155 13.43 13.04 9.08
C VAL A 155 14.70 13.48 9.77
N GLN A 156 14.59 13.89 11.05
CA GLN A 156 15.72 14.32 11.87
C GLN A 156 15.74 13.56 13.20
#